data_62a5bb492decaacc531a9bdd47b801b4
#
_entry.id   62a5bb492decaacc531a9bdd47b801b4
#
_cell.length_a   1.000
_cell.length_b   1.000
_cell.length_c   1.000
_cell.angle_alpha   90.00
_cell.angle_beta   90.00
_cell.angle_gamma   90.00
#
_symmetry.space_group_name_H-M   'P 1'
#
loop_
_entity.id
_entity.type
_entity.pdbx_description
1 polymer ?
#
loop_
_entity_poly.entity_id
_entity_poly.type
_entity_poly.pdbx_seq_one_letter_code
_entity_poly.pdbx_strand_id
1 'polypeptide(L)'
;MAEARTGEDVSDREAVVALHGVNVHRHTSGQVILSKIDWTVRAGEHWALLGANGAGKTTLLRLLGALMHPTTGSVEVLGSRLGRVDVRELRARIGHVSTAQRVPQDIDAHTVVLTGHTGTVQPLWRKYDDEVRRRGHELLAELDIKELADRPYGVCSGGQRARVLIARALMAEPALLLLDEPFNALDLPSREDLVEAMQRLAESRPELATVTVTHHLEELSPAVSHTLLLREGRVLARGPVADTLTDSWMTSCFGRRITVVRHEGRWAAYSGRRQGS
;
A
#
# COMPACT_ATOMS: atom_id res chain seq x y z
N MET A 1 -7.00 37.29 -4.16
CA MET A 1 -6.21 36.81 -5.31
C MET A 1 -5.34 35.65 -4.80
N ALA A 2 -5.80 34.42 -5.01
CA ALA A 2 -5.03 33.20 -4.72
C ALA A 2 -4.46 32.72 -6.05
N GLU A 3 -3.14 32.83 -6.20
CA GLU A 3 -2.41 32.33 -7.35
C GLU A 3 -2.50 30.82 -7.37
N ALA A 4 -3.06 30.30 -8.46
CA ALA A 4 -3.04 28.88 -8.79
C ALA A 4 -1.58 28.45 -8.93
N ARG A 5 -1.14 27.52 -8.06
CA ARG A 5 0.11 26.78 -8.27
C ARG A 5 -0.05 25.98 -9.55
N THR A 6 0.69 26.36 -10.56
CA THR A 6 0.87 25.69 -11.84
C THR A 6 1.23 24.21 -11.59
N GLY A 7 0.45 23.30 -12.18
CA GLY A 7 0.71 21.88 -12.14
C GLY A 7 2.06 21.55 -12.76
N GLU A 8 3.02 21.10 -11.96
CA GLU A 8 4.16 20.34 -12.47
C GLU A 8 3.62 19.09 -13.16
N ASP A 9 4.07 18.89 -14.39
CA ASP A 9 3.64 17.76 -15.21
C ASP A 9 4.02 16.46 -14.51
N VAL A 10 3.03 15.67 -14.07
CA VAL A 10 3.18 14.39 -13.35
C VAL A 10 4.06 13.41 -14.13
N SER A 11 4.24 13.64 -15.46
CA SER A 11 5.08 12.81 -16.32
C SER A 11 6.58 12.91 -16.01
N ASP A 12 7.04 13.99 -15.36
CA ASP A 12 8.47 14.26 -15.09
C ASP A 12 8.97 13.73 -13.73
N ARG A 13 8.07 13.24 -12.86
CA ARG A 13 8.48 12.70 -11.56
C ARG A 13 9.24 11.40 -11.71
N GLU A 14 10.22 11.17 -10.81
CA GLU A 14 11.05 9.98 -10.79
C GLU A 14 10.22 8.70 -10.63
N ALA A 15 10.53 7.66 -11.40
CA ALA A 15 9.92 6.36 -11.25
C ALA A 15 10.46 5.65 -10.00
N VAL A 16 9.60 5.41 -9.01
CA VAL A 16 9.93 4.63 -7.81
C VAL A 16 9.72 3.13 -8.02
N VAL A 17 8.90 2.75 -9.00
CA VAL A 17 8.71 1.35 -9.45
C VAL A 17 8.65 1.33 -10.96
N ALA A 18 9.37 0.37 -11.58
CA ALA A 18 9.24 0.06 -13.00
C ALA A 18 9.28 -1.46 -13.22
N LEU A 19 8.21 -2.00 -13.79
CA LEU A 19 8.08 -3.40 -14.19
C LEU A 19 7.99 -3.47 -15.71
N HIS A 20 8.81 -4.34 -16.33
CA HIS A 20 8.83 -4.53 -17.78
C HIS A 20 8.71 -6.00 -18.14
N GLY A 21 7.58 -6.38 -18.76
CA GLY A 21 7.30 -7.72 -19.25
C GLY A 21 7.37 -8.81 -18.17
N VAL A 22 7.01 -8.47 -16.93
CA VAL A 22 7.24 -9.35 -15.77
C VAL A 22 6.31 -10.54 -15.79
N ASN A 23 6.91 -11.74 -15.67
CA ASN A 23 6.18 -12.98 -15.44
C ASN A 23 6.61 -13.61 -14.14
N VAL A 24 5.65 -14.24 -13.45
CA VAL A 24 5.88 -15.04 -12.25
C VAL A 24 5.19 -16.36 -12.39
N HIS A 25 5.97 -17.44 -12.24
CA HIS A 25 5.46 -18.81 -12.23
C HIS A 25 5.67 -19.42 -10.84
N ARG A 26 4.75 -20.29 -10.44
CA ARG A 26 4.91 -21.08 -9.21
C ARG A 26 5.95 -22.18 -9.46
N HIS A 27 7.03 -22.18 -8.70
CA HIS A 27 8.14 -23.14 -8.89
C HIS A 27 7.71 -24.61 -8.87
N THR A 28 6.74 -24.97 -8.01
CA THR A 28 6.33 -26.37 -7.81
C THR A 28 5.41 -26.92 -8.89
N SER A 29 4.63 -26.07 -9.56
CA SER A 29 3.59 -26.49 -10.51
C SER A 29 3.74 -25.88 -11.90
N GLY A 30 4.67 -24.95 -12.09
CA GLY A 30 4.78 -24.17 -13.35
C GLY A 30 3.58 -23.23 -13.62
N GLN A 31 2.60 -23.20 -12.71
CA GLN A 31 1.41 -22.36 -12.87
C GLN A 31 1.79 -20.88 -12.99
N VAL A 32 1.27 -20.21 -14.01
CA VAL A 32 1.44 -18.76 -14.19
C VAL A 32 0.64 -18.02 -13.12
N ILE A 33 1.31 -17.15 -12.35
CA ILE A 33 0.69 -16.28 -11.34
C ILE A 33 0.56 -14.87 -11.90
N LEU A 34 1.62 -14.36 -12.53
CA LEU A 34 1.61 -13.05 -13.22
C LEU A 34 2.13 -13.24 -14.65
N SER A 35 1.53 -12.55 -15.59
CA SER A 35 1.87 -12.66 -17.02
C SER A 35 1.97 -11.28 -17.66
N LYS A 36 3.15 -10.98 -18.21
CA LYS A 36 3.46 -9.78 -18.99
C LYS A 36 3.01 -8.50 -18.28
N ILE A 37 3.42 -8.33 -17.01
CA ILE A 37 3.11 -7.13 -16.26
C ILE A 37 4.09 -6.02 -16.66
N ASP A 38 3.51 -4.92 -17.16
CA ASP A 38 4.18 -3.64 -17.38
C ASP A 38 3.48 -2.59 -16.51
N TRP A 39 4.24 -1.96 -15.59
CA TRP A 39 3.69 -1.00 -14.67
C TRP A 39 4.77 -0.05 -14.17
N THR A 40 4.43 1.24 -14.06
CA THR A 40 5.28 2.27 -13.48
C THR A 40 4.52 3.00 -12.40
N VAL A 41 5.16 3.22 -11.26
CA VAL A 41 4.71 4.08 -10.16
C VAL A 41 5.73 5.20 -10.00
N ARG A 42 5.27 6.43 -9.90
CA ARG A 42 6.13 7.62 -9.72
C ARG A 42 6.07 8.14 -8.29
N ALA A 43 7.06 8.93 -7.91
CA ALA A 43 7.07 9.62 -6.62
C ALA A 43 5.78 10.44 -6.43
N GLY A 44 5.20 10.36 -5.23
CA GLY A 44 3.96 11.04 -4.87
C GLY A 44 2.68 10.49 -5.53
N GLU A 45 2.75 9.36 -6.25
CA GLU A 45 1.54 8.69 -6.73
C GLU A 45 0.99 7.72 -5.67
N HIS A 46 -0.32 7.77 -5.49
CA HIS A 46 -1.05 6.86 -4.58
C HIS A 46 -1.90 5.90 -5.40
N TRP A 47 -1.46 4.64 -5.44
CA TRP A 47 -2.07 3.59 -6.25
C TRP A 47 -2.95 2.65 -5.43
N ALA A 48 -4.14 2.36 -5.96
CA ALA A 48 -4.94 1.24 -5.49
C ALA A 48 -4.77 0.04 -6.43
N LEU A 49 -4.33 -1.09 -5.89
CA LEU A 49 -4.23 -2.36 -6.61
C LEU A 49 -5.47 -3.20 -6.34
N LEU A 50 -6.35 -3.27 -7.32
CA LEU A 50 -7.67 -3.90 -7.23
C LEU A 50 -7.73 -5.21 -8.04
N GLY A 51 -8.58 -6.13 -7.63
CA GLY A 51 -8.83 -7.39 -8.32
C GLY A 51 -9.41 -8.46 -7.40
N ALA A 52 -9.99 -9.49 -7.99
CA ALA A 52 -10.54 -10.61 -7.24
C ALA A 52 -9.48 -11.36 -6.42
N ASN A 53 -9.92 -12.15 -5.44
CA ASN A 53 -9.02 -13.05 -4.71
C ASN A 53 -8.35 -14.03 -5.68
N GLY A 54 -7.04 -14.23 -5.52
CA GLY A 54 -6.26 -15.07 -6.44
C GLY A 54 -5.82 -14.37 -7.73
N ALA A 55 -6.15 -13.09 -7.98
CA ALA A 55 -5.73 -12.37 -9.18
C ALA A 55 -4.21 -12.12 -9.28
N GLY A 56 -3.44 -12.32 -8.18
CA GLY A 56 -1.99 -12.12 -8.15
C GLY A 56 -1.53 -10.86 -7.39
N LYS A 57 -2.43 -10.13 -6.73
CA LYS A 57 -2.15 -8.85 -6.03
C LYS A 57 -1.01 -8.97 -5.02
N THR A 58 -1.10 -9.92 -4.08
CA THR A 58 -0.04 -10.16 -3.07
C THR A 58 1.29 -10.57 -3.73
N THR A 59 1.27 -11.32 -4.84
CA THR A 59 2.49 -11.67 -5.57
C THR A 59 3.12 -10.42 -6.20
N LEU A 60 2.31 -9.54 -6.78
CA LEU A 60 2.77 -8.27 -7.33
C LEU A 60 3.36 -7.39 -6.21
N LEU A 61 2.66 -7.27 -5.08
CA LEU A 61 3.16 -6.49 -3.94
C LEU A 61 4.49 -7.05 -3.39
N ARG A 62 4.66 -8.37 -3.35
CA ARG A 62 5.93 -9.01 -2.94
C ARG A 62 7.09 -8.73 -3.89
N LEU A 63 6.84 -8.56 -5.18
CA LEU A 63 7.87 -8.09 -6.13
C LEU A 63 8.30 -6.66 -5.78
N LEU A 64 7.34 -5.76 -5.57
CA LEU A 64 7.61 -4.36 -5.21
C LEU A 64 8.36 -4.24 -3.88
N GLY A 65 8.05 -5.09 -2.91
CA GLY A 65 8.75 -5.15 -1.62
C GLY A 65 10.09 -5.88 -1.67
N ALA A 66 10.60 -6.23 -2.87
CA ALA A 66 11.82 -7.02 -3.06
C ALA A 66 11.83 -8.35 -2.27
N LEU A 67 10.65 -8.92 -1.97
CA LEU A 67 10.47 -10.18 -1.22
C LEU A 67 10.54 -11.42 -2.12
N MET A 68 10.53 -11.22 -3.43
CA MET A 68 10.70 -12.26 -4.43
C MET A 68 11.27 -11.69 -5.73
N HIS A 69 11.77 -12.57 -6.59
CA HIS A 69 12.24 -12.21 -7.93
C HIS A 69 11.23 -12.62 -9.00
N PRO A 70 11.16 -11.90 -10.14
CA PRO A 70 10.38 -12.33 -11.28
C PRO A 70 11.00 -13.61 -11.91
N THR A 71 10.15 -14.42 -12.55
CA THR A 71 10.65 -15.56 -13.35
C THR A 71 11.30 -15.06 -14.65
N THR A 72 10.68 -14.07 -15.30
CA THR A 72 11.22 -13.36 -16.47
C THR A 72 10.78 -11.89 -16.43
N GLY A 73 11.43 -11.05 -17.25
CA GLY A 73 11.20 -9.60 -17.25
C GLY A 73 12.14 -8.89 -16.28
N SER A 74 11.90 -7.61 -16.02
CA SER A 74 12.69 -6.83 -15.07
C SER A 74 11.80 -6.06 -14.10
N VAL A 75 12.28 -5.96 -12.87
CA VAL A 75 11.68 -5.16 -11.79
C VAL A 75 12.74 -4.21 -11.27
N GLU A 76 12.43 -2.94 -11.30
CA GLU A 76 13.24 -1.88 -10.70
C GLU A 76 12.41 -1.19 -9.61
N VAL A 77 12.99 -1.03 -8.43
CA VAL A 77 12.39 -0.35 -7.27
C VAL A 77 13.40 0.64 -6.72
N LEU A 78 13.00 1.90 -6.56
CA LEU A 78 13.85 2.99 -6.10
C LEU A 78 15.18 3.06 -6.85
N GLY A 79 15.13 2.96 -8.19
CA GLY A 79 16.29 2.96 -9.07
C GLY A 79 17.15 1.70 -9.01
N SER A 80 16.77 0.69 -8.23
CA SER A 80 17.54 -0.55 -8.02
C SER A 80 16.87 -1.72 -8.71
N ARG A 81 17.62 -2.39 -9.62
CA ARG A 81 17.12 -3.58 -10.33
C ARG A 81 17.24 -4.84 -9.48
N LEU A 82 16.13 -5.55 -9.26
CA LEU A 82 16.14 -6.81 -8.54
C LEU A 82 17.08 -7.84 -9.20
N GLY A 83 17.87 -8.52 -8.37
CA GLY A 83 18.92 -9.45 -8.80
C GLY A 83 20.28 -8.80 -9.04
N ARG A 84 20.41 -7.47 -8.90
CA ARG A 84 21.68 -6.72 -9.04
C ARG A 84 21.98 -5.76 -7.88
N VAL A 85 21.21 -5.85 -6.80
CA VAL A 85 21.27 -4.96 -5.62
C VAL A 85 21.27 -5.80 -4.34
N ASP A 86 21.86 -5.28 -3.27
CA ASP A 86 21.64 -5.84 -1.94
C ASP A 86 20.15 -5.60 -1.53
N VAL A 87 19.41 -6.69 -1.49
CA VAL A 87 17.96 -6.63 -1.18
C VAL A 87 17.69 -6.18 0.26
N ARG A 88 18.67 -6.24 1.18
CA ARG A 88 18.50 -5.77 2.56
C ARG A 88 18.51 -4.26 2.60
N GLU A 89 19.46 -3.63 1.90
CA GLU A 89 19.51 -2.16 1.77
C GLU A 89 18.29 -1.62 1.03
N LEU A 90 17.87 -2.28 -0.03
CA LEU A 90 16.67 -1.89 -0.77
C LEU A 90 15.42 -1.98 0.12
N ARG A 91 15.23 -3.09 0.84
CA ARG A 91 14.09 -3.29 1.74
C ARG A 91 14.03 -2.27 2.88
N ALA A 92 15.17 -1.79 3.37
CA ALA A 92 15.23 -0.76 4.40
C ALA A 92 14.61 0.58 3.94
N ARG A 93 14.51 0.81 2.62
CA ARG A 93 13.94 2.01 2.01
C ARG A 93 12.47 1.82 1.57
N ILE A 94 11.89 0.65 1.80
CA ILE A 94 10.51 0.30 1.44
C ILE A 94 9.73 0.05 2.72
N GLY A 95 8.69 0.83 2.96
CA GLY A 95 7.72 0.55 4.01
C GLY A 95 6.80 -0.59 3.57
N HIS A 96 6.62 -1.59 4.41
CA HIS A 96 5.71 -2.70 4.12
C HIS A 96 4.82 -2.99 5.33
N VAL A 97 3.52 -2.89 5.12
CA VAL A 97 2.47 -3.15 6.12
C VAL A 97 1.60 -4.31 5.64
N SER A 98 1.46 -5.31 6.48
CA SER A 98 0.56 -6.44 6.24
C SER A 98 -0.09 -6.85 7.55
N THR A 99 -1.38 -7.17 7.52
CA THR A 99 -2.12 -7.70 8.69
C THR A 99 -1.58 -9.05 9.18
N ALA A 100 -0.86 -9.77 8.32
CA ALA A 100 -0.17 -11.01 8.68
C ALA A 100 1.17 -10.80 9.39
N GLN A 101 1.63 -9.55 9.57
CA GLN A 101 2.90 -9.24 10.20
C GLN A 101 2.88 -9.62 11.68
N ARG A 102 3.84 -10.46 12.08
CA ARG A 102 3.99 -10.84 13.49
C ARG A 102 4.65 -9.71 14.27
N VAL A 103 3.98 -9.25 15.32
CA VAL A 103 4.44 -8.23 16.25
C VAL A 103 4.22 -8.76 17.67
N PRO A 104 5.18 -8.58 18.60
CA PRO A 104 4.97 -8.92 20.01
C PRO A 104 3.75 -8.18 20.55
N GLN A 105 2.89 -8.89 21.27
CA GLN A 105 1.60 -8.34 21.72
C GLN A 105 1.71 -7.62 23.07
N ASP A 106 2.77 -7.90 23.83
CA ASP A 106 3.05 -7.46 25.19
C ASP A 106 3.85 -6.16 25.29
N ILE A 107 4.40 -5.68 24.17
CA ILE A 107 5.10 -4.39 24.11
C ILE A 107 4.15 -3.25 23.76
N ASP A 108 4.47 -2.03 24.21
CA ASP A 108 3.68 -0.84 23.93
C ASP A 108 3.76 -0.41 22.45
N ALA A 109 2.76 0.37 22.01
CA ALA A 109 2.64 0.79 20.61
C ALA A 109 3.85 1.63 20.16
N HIS A 110 4.39 2.50 21.03
CA HIS A 110 5.57 3.30 20.70
C HIS A 110 6.78 2.40 20.46
N THR A 111 7.01 1.40 21.32
CA THR A 111 8.09 0.42 21.14
C THR A 111 7.92 -0.37 19.84
N VAL A 112 6.69 -0.74 19.48
CA VAL A 112 6.41 -1.36 18.14
C VAL A 112 6.88 -0.44 17.03
N VAL A 113 6.55 0.85 17.08
CA VAL A 113 6.97 1.84 16.08
C VAL A 113 8.50 1.90 15.99
N LEU A 114 9.21 1.96 17.13
CA LEU A 114 10.67 2.02 17.16
C LEU A 114 11.34 0.83 16.47
N THR A 115 10.72 -0.36 16.47
CA THR A 115 11.27 -1.52 15.76
C THR A 115 11.39 -1.31 14.25
N GLY A 116 10.65 -0.35 13.70
CA GLY A 116 10.74 0.07 12.30
C GLY A 116 12.08 0.69 11.94
N HIS A 117 12.70 1.44 12.86
CA HIS A 117 14.03 2.03 12.69
C HIS A 117 15.12 0.98 12.42
N THR A 118 15.02 -0.17 13.07
CA THR A 118 16.00 -1.25 12.94
C THR A 118 15.56 -2.36 11.97
N GLY A 119 14.32 -2.30 11.46
CA GLY A 119 13.74 -3.35 10.60
C GLY A 119 13.56 -4.70 11.32
N THR A 120 13.52 -4.72 12.65
CA THR A 120 13.45 -5.94 13.46
C THR A 120 12.04 -6.20 13.99
N VAL A 121 11.77 -7.44 14.44
CA VAL A 121 10.53 -7.77 15.14
C VAL A 121 10.68 -7.50 16.65
N GLN A 122 11.84 -7.81 17.19
CA GLN A 122 12.17 -7.59 18.61
C GLN A 122 12.84 -6.24 18.80
N PRO A 123 12.53 -5.51 19.90
CA PRO A 123 13.17 -4.23 20.19
C PRO A 123 14.69 -4.37 20.39
N LEU A 124 15.46 -3.46 19.79
CA LEU A 124 16.90 -3.32 20.00
C LEU A 124 17.17 -2.04 20.77
N TRP A 125 16.89 -2.05 22.08
CA TRP A 125 16.88 -0.89 22.99
C TRP A 125 18.09 0.02 22.88
N ARG A 126 19.29 -0.53 22.66
CA ARG A 126 20.55 0.22 22.51
C ARG A 126 20.63 1.02 21.19
N LYS A 127 19.71 0.81 20.26
CA LYS A 127 19.61 1.49 18.97
C LYS A 127 18.63 2.65 18.97
N TYR A 128 17.92 2.87 20.09
CA TYR A 128 16.89 3.89 20.18
C TYR A 128 17.39 5.01 21.12
N ASP A 129 18.05 6.00 20.52
CA ASP A 129 18.39 7.27 21.19
C ASP A 129 17.16 8.17 21.32
N ASP A 130 17.34 9.35 21.89
CA ASP A 130 16.24 10.29 22.14
C ASP A 130 15.61 10.80 20.84
N GLU A 131 16.38 10.93 19.77
CA GLU A 131 15.90 11.36 18.47
C GLU A 131 14.99 10.30 17.83
N VAL A 132 15.40 9.04 17.85
CA VAL A 132 14.59 7.91 17.39
C VAL A 132 13.28 7.80 18.16
N ARG A 133 13.34 7.98 19.51
CA ARG A 133 12.15 7.96 20.36
C ARG A 133 11.21 9.12 20.08
N ARG A 134 11.74 10.33 19.95
CA ARG A 134 10.97 11.52 19.59
C ARG A 134 10.25 11.30 18.24
N ARG A 135 10.98 10.79 17.25
CA ARG A 135 10.43 10.49 15.95
C ARG A 135 9.29 9.46 16.00
N GLY A 136 9.42 8.44 16.84
CA GLY A 136 8.33 7.46 17.07
C GLY A 136 7.06 8.13 17.59
N HIS A 137 7.16 9.05 18.56
CA HIS A 137 6.01 9.80 19.07
C HIS A 137 5.38 10.72 18.01
N GLU A 138 6.20 11.38 17.20
CA GLU A 138 5.71 12.22 16.10
C GLU A 138 4.89 11.42 15.09
N LEU A 139 5.36 10.22 14.72
CA LEU A 139 4.64 9.34 13.81
C LEU A 139 3.31 8.82 14.38
N LEU A 140 3.27 8.53 15.68
CA LEU A 140 2.00 8.20 16.35
C LEU A 140 1.03 9.39 16.32
N ALA A 141 1.53 10.62 16.50
CA ALA A 141 0.71 11.83 16.41
C ALA A 141 0.24 12.11 14.97
N GLU A 142 1.10 11.92 13.97
CA GLU A 142 0.77 12.08 12.54
C GLU A 142 -0.38 11.15 12.11
N LEU A 143 -0.46 9.96 12.72
CA LEU A 143 -1.51 8.97 12.46
C LEU A 143 -2.68 9.03 13.46
N ASP A 144 -2.75 10.08 14.28
CA ASP A 144 -3.84 10.32 15.24
C ASP A 144 -4.06 9.15 16.23
N ILE A 145 -2.95 8.68 16.78
CA ILE A 145 -2.90 7.61 17.80
C ILE A 145 -1.85 7.88 18.87
N LYS A 146 -1.54 9.15 19.15
CA LYS A 146 -0.54 9.56 20.13
C LYS A 146 -0.84 9.01 21.53
N GLU A 147 -2.11 8.96 21.91
CA GLU A 147 -2.61 8.48 23.19
C GLU A 147 -2.37 6.98 23.41
N LEU A 148 -2.02 6.25 22.36
CA LEU A 148 -1.72 4.82 22.44
C LEU A 148 -0.25 4.51 22.74
N ALA A 149 0.62 5.52 22.83
CA ALA A 149 2.06 5.33 22.93
C ALA A 149 2.46 4.27 23.99
N ASP A 150 1.91 4.38 25.20
CA ASP A 150 2.21 3.49 26.32
C ASP A 150 1.25 2.27 26.42
N ARG A 151 0.35 2.12 25.43
CA ARG A 151 -0.64 1.05 25.45
C ARG A 151 -0.06 -0.23 24.84
N PRO A 152 -0.22 -1.40 25.47
CA PRO A 152 0.21 -2.67 24.88
C PRO A 152 -0.43 -2.88 23.50
N TYR A 153 0.37 -3.24 22.50
CA TYR A 153 -0.10 -3.43 21.12
C TYR A 153 -1.22 -4.48 21.03
N GLY A 154 -1.14 -5.51 21.87
CA GLY A 154 -2.11 -6.62 21.90
C GLY A 154 -3.53 -6.20 22.28
N VAL A 155 -3.73 -5.08 22.98
CA VAL A 155 -5.06 -4.59 23.39
C VAL A 155 -5.59 -3.47 22.49
N CYS A 156 -4.82 -3.06 21.48
CA CYS A 156 -5.26 -2.10 20.47
C CYS A 156 -6.34 -2.71 19.56
N SER A 157 -7.30 -1.89 19.11
CA SER A 157 -8.27 -2.29 18.09
C SER A 157 -7.59 -2.61 16.75
N GLY A 158 -8.31 -3.24 15.81
CA GLY A 158 -7.79 -3.53 14.46
C GLY A 158 -7.28 -2.27 13.75
N GLY A 159 -8.07 -1.20 13.75
CA GLY A 159 -7.70 0.09 13.14
C GLY A 159 -6.53 0.77 13.84
N GLN A 160 -6.47 0.72 15.18
CA GLN A 160 -5.33 1.20 15.95
C GLN A 160 -4.06 0.44 15.60
N ARG A 161 -4.13 -0.90 15.52
CA ARG A 161 -2.99 -1.74 15.10
C ARG A 161 -2.51 -1.41 13.69
N ALA A 162 -3.43 -1.22 12.75
CA ALA A 162 -3.08 -0.84 11.37
C ALA A 162 -2.31 0.48 11.35
N ARG A 163 -2.77 1.51 12.07
CA ARG A 163 -2.10 2.81 12.17
C ARG A 163 -0.73 2.70 12.86
N VAL A 164 -0.59 1.89 13.92
CA VAL A 164 0.72 1.61 14.56
C VAL A 164 1.69 0.94 13.58
N LEU A 165 1.23 -0.01 12.76
CA LEU A 165 2.08 -0.66 11.75
C LEU A 165 2.48 0.29 10.62
N ILE A 166 1.63 1.24 10.25
CA ILE A 166 1.97 2.31 9.30
C ILE A 166 3.02 3.23 9.92
N ALA A 167 2.84 3.69 11.17
CA ALA A 167 3.84 4.48 11.89
C ALA A 167 5.18 3.75 11.93
N ARG A 168 5.17 2.46 12.25
CA ARG A 168 6.35 1.61 12.24
C ARG A 168 7.04 1.57 10.87
N ALA A 169 6.27 1.43 9.79
CA ALA A 169 6.82 1.41 8.43
C ALA A 169 7.43 2.76 8.03
N LEU A 170 6.90 3.86 8.55
CA LEU A 170 7.38 5.23 8.29
C LEU A 170 8.66 5.60 9.07
N MET A 171 9.06 4.82 10.10
CA MET A 171 10.30 5.05 10.85
C MET A 171 11.56 5.01 9.98
N ALA A 172 11.55 4.24 8.90
CA ALA A 172 12.65 4.13 7.94
C ALA A 172 12.62 5.22 6.85
N GLU A 173 11.72 6.20 6.94
CA GLU A 173 11.52 7.26 5.94
C GLU A 173 11.44 6.72 4.50
N PRO A 174 10.54 5.75 4.25
CA PRO A 174 10.49 5.09 2.96
C PRO A 174 10.02 6.05 1.86
N ALA A 175 10.56 5.88 0.64
CA ALA A 175 10.05 6.55 -0.55
C ALA A 175 8.85 5.79 -1.19
N LEU A 176 8.67 4.52 -0.81
CA LEU A 176 7.57 3.65 -1.24
C LEU A 176 6.94 2.95 -0.05
N LEU A 177 5.63 3.09 0.14
CA LEU A 177 4.86 2.41 1.18
C LEU A 177 3.89 1.41 0.54
N LEU A 178 4.04 0.15 0.90
CA LEU A 178 3.24 -0.97 0.43
C LEU A 178 2.27 -1.42 1.52
N LEU A 179 0.98 -1.46 1.22
CA LEU A 179 -0.08 -1.79 2.15
C LEU A 179 -0.87 -3.00 1.63
N ASP A 180 -0.73 -4.14 2.30
CA ASP A 180 -1.42 -5.39 1.93
C ASP A 180 -2.69 -5.57 2.76
N GLU A 181 -3.83 -5.19 2.19
CA GLU A 181 -5.16 -5.23 2.81
C GLU A 181 -5.22 -4.59 4.22
N PRO A 182 -4.78 -3.32 4.39
CA PRO A 182 -4.65 -2.69 5.71
C PRO A 182 -6.01 -2.47 6.40
N PHE A 183 -7.10 -2.51 5.66
CA PHE A 183 -8.47 -2.30 6.14
C PHE A 183 -9.18 -3.61 6.51
N ASN A 184 -8.53 -4.75 6.32
CA ASN A 184 -9.17 -6.04 6.52
C ASN A 184 -9.68 -6.22 7.98
N ALA A 185 -10.92 -6.65 8.12
CA ALA A 185 -11.62 -6.86 9.39
C ALA A 185 -11.78 -5.61 10.28
N LEU A 186 -11.73 -4.40 9.71
CA LEU A 186 -12.05 -3.17 10.42
C LEU A 186 -13.56 -2.92 10.42
N ASP A 187 -14.09 -2.44 11.55
CA ASP A 187 -15.41 -1.86 11.61
C ASP A 187 -15.48 -0.50 10.88
N LEU A 188 -16.67 0.00 10.65
CA LEU A 188 -16.88 1.23 9.89
C LEU A 188 -16.12 2.44 10.47
N PRO A 189 -16.19 2.77 11.77
CA PRO A 189 -15.41 3.88 12.32
C PRO A 189 -13.92 3.72 12.14
N SER A 190 -13.35 2.56 12.48
CA SER A 190 -11.92 2.28 12.34
C SER A 190 -11.43 2.36 10.89
N ARG A 191 -12.29 1.98 9.94
CA ARG A 191 -11.99 2.10 8.51
C ARG A 191 -11.93 3.57 8.10
N GLU A 192 -12.91 4.38 8.50
CA GLU A 192 -12.94 5.81 8.17
C GLU A 192 -11.73 6.54 8.80
N ASP A 193 -11.41 6.28 10.07
CA ASP A 193 -10.22 6.81 10.72
C ASP A 193 -8.93 6.51 9.93
N LEU A 194 -8.81 5.27 9.41
CA LEU A 194 -7.63 4.88 8.61
C LEU A 194 -7.62 5.56 7.24
N VAL A 195 -8.79 5.71 6.59
CA VAL A 195 -8.91 6.45 5.31
C VAL A 195 -8.46 7.91 5.49
N GLU A 196 -8.92 8.57 6.56
CA GLU A 196 -8.50 9.93 6.89
C GLU A 196 -7.01 10.03 7.21
N ALA A 197 -6.47 9.06 7.96
CA ALA A 197 -5.04 9.00 8.23
C ALA A 197 -4.21 8.87 6.95
N MET A 198 -4.65 8.06 5.98
CA MET A 198 -3.99 7.93 4.67
C MET A 198 -4.10 9.22 3.85
N GLN A 199 -5.22 9.95 3.94
CA GLN A 199 -5.36 11.26 3.30
C GLN A 199 -4.34 12.26 3.86
N ARG A 200 -4.29 12.41 5.19
CA ARG A 200 -3.33 13.31 5.86
C ARG A 200 -1.89 12.95 5.56
N LEU A 201 -1.58 11.65 5.52
CA LEU A 201 -0.24 11.17 5.16
C LEU A 201 0.17 11.59 3.75
N ALA A 202 -0.74 11.50 2.79
CA ALA A 202 -0.47 11.93 1.41
C ALA A 202 -0.22 13.45 1.32
N GLU A 203 -0.95 14.25 2.10
CA GLU A 203 -0.81 15.70 2.17
C GLU A 203 0.50 16.12 2.86
N SER A 204 0.88 15.42 3.95
CA SER A 204 2.11 15.73 4.71
C SER A 204 3.40 15.25 4.04
N ARG A 205 3.30 14.26 3.13
CA ARG A 205 4.43 13.60 2.46
C ARG A 205 4.25 13.53 0.94
N PRO A 206 4.34 14.66 0.23
CA PRO A 206 3.98 14.76 -1.20
C PRO A 206 4.86 13.90 -2.13
N GLU A 207 6.06 13.47 -1.68
CA GLU A 207 6.95 12.61 -2.46
C GLU A 207 6.76 11.11 -2.15
N LEU A 208 6.02 10.76 -1.09
CA LEU A 208 5.78 9.37 -0.72
C LEU A 208 4.86 8.70 -1.75
N ALA A 209 5.36 7.68 -2.43
CA ALA A 209 4.50 6.82 -3.24
C ALA A 209 3.86 5.74 -2.39
N THR A 210 2.58 5.45 -2.62
CA THR A 210 1.89 4.36 -1.92
C THR A 210 1.25 3.37 -2.89
N VAL A 211 1.28 2.09 -2.54
CA VAL A 211 0.52 1.04 -3.24
C VAL A 211 -0.32 0.29 -2.22
N THR A 212 -1.62 0.48 -2.27
CA THR A 212 -2.59 -0.16 -1.37
C THR A 212 -3.33 -1.28 -2.10
N VAL A 213 -3.21 -2.49 -1.61
CA VAL A 213 -4.03 -3.63 -2.06
C VAL A 213 -5.35 -3.59 -1.31
N THR A 214 -6.44 -3.59 -2.05
CA THR A 214 -7.80 -3.74 -1.52
C THR A 214 -8.72 -4.38 -2.55
N HIS A 215 -9.89 -4.81 -2.12
CA HIS A 215 -10.98 -5.28 -2.99
C HIS A 215 -12.29 -4.48 -2.73
N HIS A 216 -12.23 -3.43 -1.91
CA HIS A 216 -13.33 -2.54 -1.58
C HIS A 216 -13.03 -1.10 -2.01
N LEU A 217 -13.92 -0.48 -2.77
CA LEU A 217 -13.74 0.90 -3.23
C LEU A 217 -13.93 1.91 -2.10
N GLU A 218 -14.72 1.58 -1.09
CA GLU A 218 -14.97 2.40 0.09
C GLU A 218 -13.72 2.63 0.95
N GLU A 219 -12.70 1.80 0.77
CA GLU A 219 -11.40 1.89 1.45
C GLU A 219 -10.44 2.87 0.77
N LEU A 220 -10.80 3.37 -0.42
CA LEU A 220 -9.97 4.30 -1.15
C LEU A 220 -10.07 5.71 -0.54
N SER A 221 -8.94 6.21 -0.04
CA SER A 221 -8.80 7.60 0.37
C SER A 221 -8.97 8.52 -0.83
N PRO A 222 -9.50 9.75 -0.67
CA PRO A 222 -9.53 10.75 -1.73
C PRO A 222 -8.18 11.07 -2.35
N ALA A 223 -7.06 10.79 -1.63
CA ALA A 223 -5.70 10.95 -2.13
C ALA A 223 -5.32 9.91 -3.20
N VAL A 224 -6.05 8.81 -3.33
CA VAL A 224 -5.74 7.81 -4.37
C VAL A 224 -5.86 8.44 -5.75
N SER A 225 -4.73 8.54 -6.44
CA SER A 225 -4.60 9.19 -7.74
C SER A 225 -4.74 8.20 -8.90
N HIS A 226 -4.33 6.95 -8.71
CA HIS A 226 -4.24 5.94 -9.75
C HIS A 226 -4.78 4.59 -9.29
N THR A 227 -5.22 3.77 -10.24
CA THR A 227 -5.53 2.36 -9.96
C THR A 227 -4.89 1.42 -10.97
N LEU A 228 -4.60 0.21 -10.50
CA LEU A 228 -4.26 -0.93 -11.34
C LEU A 228 -5.28 -2.03 -11.09
N LEU A 229 -5.99 -2.43 -12.14
CA LEU A 229 -6.95 -3.53 -12.10
C LEU A 229 -6.27 -4.81 -12.58
N LEU A 230 -6.19 -5.80 -11.69
CA LEU A 230 -5.54 -7.08 -11.95
C LEU A 230 -6.59 -8.20 -12.07
N ARG A 231 -6.55 -8.94 -13.17
CA ARG A 231 -7.39 -10.11 -13.39
C ARG A 231 -6.58 -11.27 -13.92
N GLU A 232 -6.67 -12.42 -13.28
CA GLU A 232 -6.03 -13.68 -13.72
C GLU A 232 -4.53 -13.51 -14.03
N GLY A 233 -3.82 -12.74 -13.16
CA GLY A 233 -2.39 -12.47 -13.30
C GLY A 233 -2.02 -11.48 -14.40
N ARG A 234 -2.97 -10.75 -15.00
CA ARG A 234 -2.75 -9.76 -16.05
C ARG A 234 -3.29 -8.39 -15.66
N VAL A 235 -2.63 -7.35 -16.11
CA VAL A 235 -3.15 -5.98 -15.99
C VAL A 235 -4.31 -5.84 -16.98
N LEU A 236 -5.50 -5.57 -16.44
CA LEU A 236 -6.71 -5.32 -17.21
C LEU A 236 -6.81 -3.84 -17.61
N ALA A 237 -6.57 -2.95 -16.64
CA ALA A 237 -6.51 -1.50 -16.85
C ALA A 237 -5.57 -0.89 -15.79
N ARG A 238 -4.95 0.25 -16.12
CA ARG A 238 -4.13 1.04 -15.20
C ARG A 238 -4.14 2.50 -15.62
N GLY A 239 -4.03 3.41 -14.66
CA GLY A 239 -3.97 4.84 -14.90
C GLY A 239 -4.72 5.65 -13.86
N PRO A 240 -5.05 6.90 -14.17
CA PRO A 240 -5.80 7.78 -13.28
C PRO A 240 -7.09 7.11 -12.78
N VAL A 241 -7.41 7.34 -11.51
CA VAL A 241 -8.57 6.71 -10.85
C VAL A 241 -9.88 6.97 -11.60
N ALA A 242 -10.04 8.17 -12.18
CA ALA A 242 -11.26 8.54 -12.91
C ALA A 242 -11.46 7.72 -14.21
N ASP A 243 -10.37 7.28 -14.84
CA ASP A 243 -10.39 6.54 -16.11
C ASP A 243 -10.58 5.03 -15.91
N THR A 244 -10.20 4.54 -14.73
CA THR A 244 -10.12 3.11 -14.42
C THR A 244 -11.24 2.62 -13.50
N LEU A 245 -11.78 3.46 -12.60
CA LEU A 245 -12.92 3.09 -11.77
C LEU A 245 -14.24 3.38 -12.48
N THR A 246 -14.51 2.62 -13.53
CA THR A 246 -15.77 2.69 -14.29
C THR A 246 -16.56 1.38 -14.17
N ASP A 247 -17.88 1.43 -14.38
CA ASP A 247 -18.76 0.25 -14.36
C ASP A 247 -18.21 -0.87 -15.26
N SER A 248 -17.73 -0.50 -16.46
CA SER A 248 -17.20 -1.42 -17.46
C SER A 248 -15.95 -2.14 -16.98
N TRP A 249 -14.95 -1.39 -16.51
CA TRP A 249 -13.70 -1.97 -16.05
C TRP A 249 -13.89 -2.81 -14.79
N MET A 250 -14.70 -2.32 -13.84
CA MET A 250 -14.98 -3.05 -12.60
C MET A 250 -15.80 -4.31 -12.87
N THR A 251 -16.80 -4.25 -13.77
CA THR A 251 -17.53 -5.45 -14.22
C THR A 251 -16.60 -6.47 -14.86
N SER A 252 -15.69 -6.02 -15.72
CA SER A 252 -14.69 -6.88 -16.36
C SER A 252 -13.72 -7.47 -15.37
N CYS A 253 -13.24 -6.66 -14.40
CA CYS A 253 -12.26 -7.08 -13.39
C CYS A 253 -12.82 -8.18 -12.46
N PHE A 254 -14.06 -8.03 -12.00
CA PHE A 254 -14.67 -8.95 -11.03
C PHE A 254 -15.59 -10.02 -11.66
N GLY A 255 -15.81 -9.95 -12.98
CA GLY A 255 -16.66 -10.92 -13.69
C GLY A 255 -18.14 -10.87 -13.29
N ARG A 256 -18.60 -9.75 -12.76
CA ARG A 256 -19.96 -9.52 -12.27
C ARG A 256 -20.36 -8.06 -12.54
N ARG A 257 -21.62 -7.82 -12.92
CA ARG A 257 -22.12 -6.45 -13.11
C ARG A 257 -21.90 -5.62 -11.85
N ILE A 258 -21.13 -4.56 -11.99
CA ILE A 258 -20.80 -3.62 -10.90
C ILE A 258 -21.17 -2.22 -11.40
N THR A 259 -21.83 -1.46 -10.53
CA THR A 259 -22.05 -0.03 -10.69
C THR A 259 -21.14 0.69 -9.71
N VAL A 260 -20.36 1.63 -10.22
CA VAL A 260 -19.44 2.48 -9.44
C VAL A 260 -20.14 3.81 -9.18
N VAL A 261 -20.09 4.27 -7.94
CA VAL A 261 -20.65 5.55 -7.53
C VAL A 261 -19.55 6.38 -6.88
N ARG A 262 -19.50 7.67 -7.20
CA ARG A 262 -18.67 8.66 -6.51
C ARG A 262 -19.56 9.64 -5.77
N HIS A 263 -19.33 9.76 -4.45
CA HIS A 263 -20.07 10.67 -3.59
C HIS A 263 -19.08 11.39 -2.67
N GLU A 264 -19.09 12.71 -2.65
CA GLU A 264 -18.19 13.56 -1.85
C GLU A 264 -16.70 13.15 -1.93
N GLY A 265 -16.24 12.85 -3.13
CA GLY A 265 -14.85 12.43 -3.37
C GLY A 265 -14.54 10.97 -3.04
N ARG A 266 -15.46 10.23 -2.42
CA ARG A 266 -15.35 8.81 -2.07
C ARG A 266 -15.95 7.91 -3.14
N TRP A 267 -15.40 6.71 -3.26
CA TRP A 267 -15.85 5.70 -4.21
C TRP A 267 -16.61 4.59 -3.49
N ALA A 268 -17.67 4.10 -4.13
CA ALA A 268 -18.41 2.92 -3.69
C ALA A 268 -18.78 2.03 -4.88
N ALA A 269 -18.96 0.73 -4.64
CA ALA A 269 -19.36 -0.21 -5.66
C ALA A 269 -20.57 -1.05 -5.23
N TYR A 270 -21.53 -1.18 -6.13
CA TYR A 270 -22.73 -1.99 -5.92
C TYR A 270 -22.81 -3.09 -6.97
N SER A 271 -23.04 -4.30 -6.50
CA SER A 271 -23.25 -5.44 -7.39
C SER A 271 -24.74 -5.57 -7.75
N GLY A 272 -25.07 -5.51 -9.03
CA GLY A 272 -26.41 -5.83 -9.54
C GLY A 272 -26.79 -7.30 -9.27
N ARG A 273 -28.11 -7.60 -9.20
CA ARG A 273 -28.60 -8.99 -9.17
C ARG A 273 -28.08 -9.75 -10.41
N ARG A 274 -27.67 -11.01 -10.25
CA ARG A 274 -27.51 -11.90 -11.40
C ARG A 274 -28.87 -11.96 -12.11
N GLN A 275 -28.93 -11.54 -13.38
CA GLN A 275 -30.08 -11.90 -14.21
C GLN A 275 -29.98 -13.41 -14.33
N GLY A 276 -31.00 -14.11 -13.81
CA GLY A 276 -31.07 -15.57 -13.89
C GLY A 276 -31.01 -16.00 -15.36
N SER A 277 -30.17 -16.97 -15.60
CA SER A 277 -30.17 -17.79 -16.80
C SER A 277 -31.41 -18.65 -16.84
#